data_c50de243bfd504df7cd1d645bb44ba53
#
_entry.id   c50de243bfd504df7cd1d645bb44ba53
#
_cell.length_a   1.000
_cell.length_b   1.000
_cell.length_c   1.000
_cell.angle_alpha   90.00
_cell.angle_beta   90.00
_cell.angle_gamma   90.00
#
_symmetry.space_group_name_H-M   'P 1'
#
loop_
_entity.id
_entity.type
_entity.pdbx_description
1 polymer ?
#
loop_
_entity_poly.entity_id
_entity_poly.type
_entity_poly.pdbx_seq_one_letter_code
_entity_poly.pdbx_strand_id
1 'polypeptide(L)'
;IRLSLVGSEMCIRDSFWTYSCINCLRALPYVEAWAQKYRDQGLVVIGVHAPEFAFERDIGNVTRATKQLGVTYPVAIDNNYAIWKAFGNQYWPAHYFIDAQGRIRYHHFGEGEYDQSERVIQQLLREAGASNVDAGLATVQAQGIQASADSAEVLSLIHISEPTRLRRI
;
A
#
# COMPACT_ATOMS: atom_id res chain seq x y z
N ILE A 1 -17.49 -10.33 -0.01
CA ILE A 1 -17.35 -10.13 -1.47
C ILE A 1 -16.43 -11.23 -1.96
N ARG A 2 -16.97 -12.20 -2.70
CA ARG A 2 -16.15 -13.17 -3.43
C ARG A 2 -15.55 -12.41 -4.61
N LEU A 3 -14.26 -12.09 -4.55
CA LEU A 3 -13.50 -11.66 -5.72
C LEU A 3 -13.38 -12.87 -6.66
N SER A 4 -14.32 -12.99 -7.59
CA SER A 4 -14.39 -14.06 -8.58
C SER A 4 -13.42 -13.83 -9.76
N LEU A 5 -12.25 -13.24 -9.50
CA LEU A 5 -11.22 -13.01 -10.51
C LEU A 5 -10.07 -14.01 -10.43
N VAL A 6 -10.17 -15.01 -9.56
CA VAL A 6 -9.06 -15.91 -9.27
C VAL A 6 -9.23 -17.20 -10.04
N GLY A 7 -8.47 -17.35 -11.11
CA GLY A 7 -8.06 -18.67 -11.58
C GLY A 7 -7.24 -19.34 -10.47
N SER A 8 -7.17 -20.65 -10.44
CA SER A 8 -6.71 -21.50 -9.33
C SER A 8 -5.26 -21.31 -8.84
N GLU A 9 -4.56 -20.23 -9.20
CA GLU A 9 -3.11 -20.10 -8.96
C GLU A 9 -2.65 -18.64 -8.67
N MET A 10 -3.51 -17.75 -8.17
CA MET A 10 -3.11 -16.37 -7.91
C MET A 10 -3.22 -15.98 -6.44
N CYS A 11 -2.13 -15.44 -5.89
CA CYS A 11 -2.15 -14.72 -4.63
C CYS A 11 -2.47 -13.25 -4.89
N ILE A 12 -3.39 -12.68 -4.12
CA ILE A 12 -3.80 -11.29 -4.25
C ILE A 12 -3.22 -10.50 -3.08
N ARG A 13 -2.73 -9.29 -3.37
CA ARG A 13 -2.36 -8.33 -2.35
C ARG A 13 -3.13 -7.04 -2.57
N ASP A 14 -4.01 -6.71 -1.62
CA ASP A 14 -4.69 -5.42 -1.60
C ASP A 14 -3.88 -4.41 -0.79
N SER A 15 -3.65 -3.25 -1.40
CA SER A 15 -2.93 -2.14 -0.78
C SER A 15 -3.85 -0.92 -0.72
N PHE A 16 -4.35 -0.61 0.48
CA PHE A 16 -5.10 0.62 0.72
C PHE A 16 -4.15 1.79 0.82
N TRP A 17 -4.40 2.82 0.04
CA TRP A 17 -3.54 3.98 -0.05
C TRP A 17 -4.29 5.22 -0.53
N THR A 18 -3.65 6.38 -0.38
CA THR A 18 -4.05 7.60 -1.06
C THR A 18 -2.81 8.38 -1.49
N TYR A 19 -2.93 9.19 -2.54
CA TYR A 19 -1.78 9.80 -3.21
C TYR A 19 -1.14 10.96 -2.44
N SER A 20 -1.78 11.54 -1.43
CA SER A 20 -1.21 12.59 -0.61
C SER A 20 -0.69 12.09 0.76
N CYS A 21 -0.91 10.84 1.11
CA CYS A 21 -0.44 10.24 2.35
C CYS A 21 1.06 9.93 2.28
N ILE A 22 1.88 10.60 3.08
CA ILE A 22 3.34 10.44 3.06
C ILE A 22 3.79 9.01 3.35
N ASN A 23 3.15 8.32 4.30
CA ASN A 23 3.46 6.93 4.64
C ASN A 23 3.11 5.99 3.49
N CYS A 24 2.04 6.29 2.75
CA CYS A 24 1.67 5.55 1.54
C CYS A 24 2.74 5.73 0.44
N LEU A 25 3.21 6.96 0.23
CA LEU A 25 4.24 7.27 -0.76
C LEU A 25 5.56 6.57 -0.44
N ARG A 26 5.92 6.43 0.84
CA ARG A 26 7.12 5.70 1.28
C ARG A 26 6.99 4.18 1.07
N ALA A 27 5.78 3.63 1.21
CA ALA A 27 5.52 2.21 0.97
C ALA A 27 5.42 1.85 -0.52
N LEU A 28 5.03 2.80 -1.36
CA LEU A 28 4.73 2.59 -2.78
C LEU A 28 5.86 1.92 -3.57
N PRO A 29 7.15 2.33 -3.45
CA PRO A 29 8.25 1.69 -4.18
C PRO A 29 8.41 0.21 -3.88
N TYR A 30 8.14 -0.21 -2.65
CA TYR A 30 8.18 -1.63 -2.26
C TYR A 30 7.03 -2.41 -2.88
N VAL A 31 5.82 -1.82 -2.84
CA VAL A 31 4.63 -2.43 -3.48
C VAL A 31 4.84 -2.63 -4.97
N GLU A 32 5.39 -1.63 -5.64
CA GLU A 32 5.70 -1.67 -7.07
C GLU A 32 6.78 -2.71 -7.38
N ALA A 33 7.85 -2.76 -6.57
CA ALA A 33 8.92 -3.75 -6.73
C ALA A 33 8.38 -5.18 -6.60
N TRP A 34 7.49 -5.45 -5.65
CA TRP A 34 6.87 -6.77 -5.52
C TRP A 34 5.90 -7.07 -6.66
N ALA A 35 5.11 -6.08 -7.11
CA ALA A 35 4.22 -6.24 -8.25
C ALA A 35 4.98 -6.65 -9.51
N GLN A 36 6.16 -6.06 -9.76
CA GLN A 36 7.00 -6.38 -10.90
C GLN A 36 7.72 -7.72 -10.73
N LYS A 37 8.35 -7.94 -9.56
CA LYS A 37 9.18 -9.12 -9.29
C LYS A 37 8.38 -10.42 -9.34
N TYR A 38 7.18 -10.43 -8.79
CA TYR A 38 6.38 -11.66 -8.62
C TYR A 38 5.23 -11.79 -9.61
N ARG A 39 5.10 -10.88 -10.59
CA ARG A 39 4.04 -10.91 -11.60
C ARG A 39 3.95 -12.27 -12.30
N ASP A 40 5.07 -12.74 -12.84
CA ASP A 40 5.13 -13.99 -13.60
C ASP A 40 5.03 -15.23 -12.71
N GLN A 41 5.06 -15.04 -11.40
CA GLN A 41 4.92 -16.11 -10.40
C GLN A 41 3.51 -16.19 -9.82
N GLY A 42 2.58 -15.37 -10.33
CA GLY A 42 1.17 -15.40 -9.96
C GLY A 42 0.77 -14.40 -8.86
N LEU A 43 1.61 -13.41 -8.53
CA LEU A 43 1.20 -12.31 -7.67
C LEU A 43 0.34 -11.29 -8.45
N VAL A 44 -0.83 -11.00 -7.93
CA VAL A 44 -1.66 -9.88 -8.37
C VAL A 44 -1.67 -8.82 -7.27
N VAL A 45 -1.27 -7.61 -7.58
CA VAL A 45 -1.38 -6.45 -6.68
C VAL A 45 -2.55 -5.59 -7.13
N ILE A 46 -3.40 -5.19 -6.21
CA ILE A 46 -4.48 -4.24 -6.43
C ILE A 46 -4.31 -3.08 -5.46
N GLY A 47 -4.15 -1.87 -5.98
CA GLY A 47 -4.20 -0.67 -5.17
C GLY A 47 -5.66 -0.28 -4.90
N VAL A 48 -6.03 -0.09 -3.66
CA VAL A 48 -7.35 0.45 -3.31
C VAL A 48 -7.17 1.89 -2.86
N HIS A 49 -7.51 2.82 -3.76
CA HIS A 49 -7.44 4.24 -3.43
C HIS A 49 -8.68 4.65 -2.65
N ALA A 50 -8.51 4.85 -1.35
CA ALA A 50 -9.55 5.34 -0.44
C ALA A 50 -9.17 6.76 0.01
N PRO A 51 -9.98 7.79 -0.31
CA PRO A 51 -9.59 9.19 -0.07
C PRO A 51 -9.62 9.54 1.42
N GLU A 52 -8.58 10.19 1.92
CA GLU A 52 -8.54 10.80 3.24
C GLU A 52 -9.17 12.20 3.20
N PHE A 53 -8.89 12.95 2.12
CA PHE A 53 -9.34 14.31 1.91
C PHE A 53 -10.29 14.46 0.72
N ALA A 54 -11.08 15.55 0.71
CA ALA A 54 -12.08 15.77 -0.32
C ALA A 54 -11.50 15.88 -1.74
N PHE A 55 -10.30 16.48 -1.90
CA PHE A 55 -9.65 16.64 -3.20
C PHE A 55 -9.15 15.32 -3.79
N GLU A 56 -8.99 14.29 -2.98
CA GLU A 56 -8.57 12.95 -3.41
C GLU A 56 -9.70 12.15 -4.06
N ARG A 57 -10.93 12.62 -3.97
CA ARG A 57 -12.10 11.98 -4.60
C ARG A 57 -12.17 12.23 -6.10
N ASP A 58 -11.44 13.23 -6.59
CA ASP A 58 -11.39 13.53 -8.02
C ASP A 58 -10.59 12.48 -8.77
N ILE A 59 -11.27 11.75 -9.67
CA ILE A 59 -10.67 10.65 -10.44
C ILE A 59 -9.56 11.15 -11.36
N GLY A 60 -9.67 12.37 -11.87
CA GLY A 60 -8.64 13.00 -12.69
C GLY A 60 -7.35 13.22 -11.90
N ASN A 61 -7.46 13.65 -10.63
CA ASN A 61 -6.32 13.80 -9.73
C ASN A 61 -5.69 12.44 -9.42
N VAL A 62 -6.48 11.43 -9.09
CA VAL A 62 -5.98 10.07 -8.84
C VAL A 62 -5.27 9.51 -10.07
N THR A 63 -5.87 9.64 -11.26
CA THR A 63 -5.27 9.16 -12.52
C THR A 63 -3.94 9.87 -12.82
N ARG A 64 -3.84 11.16 -12.55
CA ARG A 64 -2.60 11.91 -12.73
C ARG A 64 -1.54 11.46 -11.72
N ALA A 65 -1.92 11.32 -10.46
CA ALA A 65 -1.03 10.91 -9.40
C ALA A 65 -0.48 9.48 -9.63
N THR A 66 -1.31 8.51 -10.00
CA THR A 66 -0.86 7.14 -10.31
C THR A 66 0.19 7.13 -11.42
N LYS A 67 0.00 7.94 -12.48
CA LYS A 67 0.98 8.08 -13.57
C LYS A 67 2.28 8.73 -13.10
N GLN A 68 2.19 9.81 -12.33
CA GLN A 68 3.36 10.52 -11.80
C GLN A 68 4.18 9.67 -10.83
N LEU A 69 3.50 8.85 -10.03
CA LEU A 69 4.12 7.95 -9.06
C LEU A 69 4.59 6.62 -9.66
N GLY A 70 4.36 6.39 -10.95
CA GLY A 70 4.80 5.19 -11.65
C GLY A 70 4.08 3.91 -11.22
N VAL A 71 2.83 4.02 -10.75
CA VAL A 71 2.03 2.84 -10.35
C VAL A 71 1.63 2.06 -11.59
N THR A 72 2.06 0.79 -11.67
CA THR A 72 1.83 -0.09 -12.84
C THR A 72 0.73 -1.13 -12.62
N TYR A 73 0.36 -1.39 -11.38
CA TYR A 73 -0.70 -2.32 -11.03
C TYR A 73 -2.09 -1.66 -11.04
N PRO A 74 -3.18 -2.44 -11.16
CA PRO A 74 -4.55 -1.92 -11.15
C PRO A 74 -4.87 -1.15 -9.87
N VAL A 75 -5.62 -0.05 -10.01
CA VAL A 75 -6.09 0.76 -8.90
C VAL A 75 -7.61 0.84 -8.91
N ALA A 76 -8.23 0.34 -7.84
CA ALA A 76 -9.66 0.48 -7.58
C ALA A 76 -9.93 1.81 -6.87
N ILE A 77 -10.95 2.54 -7.31
CA ILE A 77 -11.39 3.79 -6.68
C ILE A 77 -12.47 3.48 -5.64
N ASP A 78 -12.18 3.73 -4.38
CA ASP A 78 -13.09 3.46 -3.26
C ASP A 78 -13.58 4.74 -2.58
N ASN A 79 -14.09 5.70 -3.36
CA ASN A 79 -14.58 7.00 -2.89
C ASN A 79 -15.70 6.89 -1.84
N ASN A 80 -16.41 5.76 -1.80
CA ASN A 80 -17.51 5.51 -0.87
C ASN A 80 -17.11 4.60 0.30
N TYR A 81 -15.85 4.22 0.38
CA TYR A 81 -15.29 3.32 1.39
C TYR A 81 -16.00 1.95 1.46
N ALA A 82 -16.49 1.46 0.33
CA ALA A 82 -17.18 0.17 0.26
C ALA A 82 -16.20 -0.99 0.47
N ILE A 83 -15.05 -0.95 -0.22
CA ILE A 83 -13.97 -1.94 -0.06
C ILE A 83 -13.32 -1.77 1.31
N TRP A 84 -13.02 -0.54 1.70
CA TRP A 84 -12.47 -0.18 3.01
C TRP A 84 -13.27 -0.81 4.17
N LYS A 85 -14.59 -0.63 4.16
CA LYS A 85 -15.49 -1.17 5.18
C LYS A 85 -15.58 -2.69 5.13
N ALA A 86 -15.56 -3.28 3.93
CA ALA A 86 -15.62 -4.73 3.75
C ALA A 86 -14.39 -5.44 4.35
N PHE A 87 -13.21 -4.77 4.32
CA PHE A 87 -11.98 -5.25 4.95
C PHE A 87 -11.88 -4.87 6.44
N GLY A 88 -12.79 -4.04 6.97
CA GLY A 88 -12.69 -3.48 8.31
C GLY A 88 -11.46 -2.60 8.50
N ASN A 89 -10.97 -1.99 7.40
CA ASN A 89 -9.74 -1.20 7.42
C ASN A 89 -9.90 0.09 8.22
N GLN A 90 -8.78 0.56 8.84
CA GLN A 90 -8.74 1.77 9.67
C GLN A 90 -7.48 2.61 9.42
N TYR A 91 -6.57 2.17 8.55
CA TYR A 91 -5.22 2.74 8.43
C TYR A 91 -4.81 2.99 6.98
N TRP A 92 -3.98 4.02 6.78
CA TRP A 92 -3.21 4.28 5.56
C TRP A 92 -1.70 4.31 5.86
N PRO A 93 -0.87 3.58 5.09
CA PRO A 93 -1.26 2.48 4.21
C PRO A 93 -1.70 1.25 5.00
N ALA A 94 -2.44 0.36 4.35
CA ALA A 94 -2.76 -0.95 4.88
C ALA A 94 -2.61 -2.01 3.79
N HIS A 95 -1.99 -3.11 4.12
CA HIS A 95 -1.67 -4.18 3.20
C HIS A 95 -2.30 -5.48 3.65
N TYR A 96 -3.09 -6.11 2.78
CA TYR A 96 -3.73 -7.39 3.05
C TYR A 96 -3.21 -8.44 2.08
N PHE A 97 -2.78 -9.57 2.58
CA PHE A 97 -2.22 -10.67 1.82
C PHE A 97 -3.20 -11.83 1.79
N ILE A 98 -3.65 -12.19 0.59
CA ILE A 98 -4.76 -13.09 0.37
C ILE A 98 -4.25 -14.29 -0.42
N ASP A 99 -4.57 -15.50 0.04
CA ASP A 99 -4.17 -16.75 -0.63
C ASP A 99 -5.03 -17.04 -1.89
N ALA A 100 -4.61 -18.04 -2.65
CA ALA A 100 -5.32 -18.49 -3.85
C ALA A 100 -6.77 -18.94 -3.58
N GLN A 101 -7.15 -19.20 -2.34
CA GLN A 101 -8.51 -19.55 -1.94
C GLN A 101 -9.34 -18.32 -1.51
N GLY A 102 -8.76 -17.11 -1.61
CA GLY A 102 -9.44 -15.86 -1.25
C GLY A 102 -9.48 -15.57 0.25
N ARG A 103 -8.60 -16.17 1.05
CA ARG A 103 -8.54 -15.99 2.51
C ARG A 103 -7.43 -15.01 2.86
N ILE A 104 -7.72 -14.02 3.71
CA ILE A 104 -6.71 -13.14 4.28
C ILE A 104 -5.81 -13.96 5.20
N ARG A 105 -4.51 -14.01 4.89
CA ARG A 105 -3.50 -14.78 5.61
C ARG A 105 -2.61 -13.92 6.48
N TYR A 106 -2.42 -12.67 6.08
CA TYR A 106 -1.62 -11.71 6.80
C TYR A 106 -2.10 -10.29 6.49
N HIS A 107 -1.85 -9.36 7.37
CA HIS A 107 -2.02 -7.94 7.13
C HIS A 107 -0.91 -7.15 7.81
N HIS A 108 -0.58 -6.00 7.24
CA HIS A 108 0.34 -5.03 7.83
C HIS A 108 -0.25 -3.64 7.71
N PHE A 109 -0.21 -2.88 8.81
CA PHE A 109 -0.72 -1.52 8.89
C PHE A 109 0.42 -0.52 9.07
N GLY A 110 0.37 0.55 8.30
CA GLY A 110 1.43 1.56 8.28
C GLY A 110 2.58 1.21 7.34
N GLU A 111 3.65 2.00 7.42
CA GLU A 111 4.89 1.77 6.70
C GLU A 111 5.83 0.83 7.47
N GLY A 112 6.82 0.26 6.78
CA GLY A 112 7.81 -0.61 7.40
C GLY A 112 7.54 -2.11 7.23
N GLU A 113 8.32 -2.94 7.93
CA GLU A 113 8.29 -4.41 7.89
C GLU A 113 8.21 -5.01 6.47
N TYR A 114 8.87 -4.36 5.51
CA TYR A 114 8.81 -4.75 4.10
C TYR A 114 9.38 -6.14 3.86
N ASP A 115 10.47 -6.50 4.56
CA ASP A 115 11.08 -7.83 4.46
C ASP A 115 10.13 -8.92 4.93
N GLN A 116 9.42 -8.69 6.03
CA GLN A 116 8.41 -9.63 6.55
C GLN A 116 7.26 -9.78 5.56
N SER A 117 6.77 -8.66 5.04
CA SER A 117 5.70 -8.64 4.04
C SER A 117 6.08 -9.40 2.77
N GLU A 118 7.32 -9.23 2.28
CA GLU A 118 7.80 -9.94 1.09
C GLU A 118 7.96 -11.44 1.35
N ARG A 119 8.42 -11.84 2.54
CA ARG A 119 8.48 -13.27 2.91
C ARG A 119 7.10 -13.94 2.92
N VAL A 120 6.07 -13.19 3.37
CA VAL A 120 4.68 -13.68 3.30
C VAL A 120 4.24 -13.87 1.84
N ILE A 121 4.54 -12.92 0.94
CA ILE A 121 4.27 -13.08 -0.50
C ILE A 121 4.93 -14.36 -1.03
N GLN A 122 6.22 -14.53 -0.76
CA GLN A 122 6.97 -15.72 -1.21
C GLN A 122 6.37 -17.04 -0.68
N GLN A 123 5.93 -17.04 0.58
CA GLN A 123 5.28 -18.19 1.17
C GLN A 123 3.96 -18.50 0.48
N LEU A 124 3.09 -17.51 0.30
CA LEU A 124 1.77 -17.72 -0.32
C LEU A 124 1.89 -18.14 -1.79
N LEU A 125 2.87 -17.64 -2.52
CA LEU A 125 3.14 -18.06 -3.89
C LEU A 125 3.57 -19.54 -3.94
N ARG A 126 4.42 -20.00 -3.02
CA ARG A 126 4.81 -21.42 -2.94
C ARG A 126 3.62 -22.31 -2.56
N GLU A 127 2.78 -21.86 -1.63
CA GLU A 127 1.54 -22.57 -1.24
C GLU A 127 0.56 -22.64 -2.43
N ALA A 128 0.55 -21.66 -3.32
CA ALA A 128 -0.24 -21.65 -4.55
C ALA A 128 0.34 -22.50 -5.69
N GLY A 129 1.54 -23.11 -5.50
CA GLY A 129 2.15 -24.02 -6.48
C GLY A 129 3.22 -23.39 -7.37
N ALA A 130 3.63 -22.15 -7.11
CA ALA A 130 4.73 -21.55 -7.85
C ALA A 130 6.05 -22.27 -7.55
N SER A 131 6.67 -22.85 -8.58
CA SER A 131 7.85 -23.73 -8.44
C SER A 131 9.19 -23.03 -8.26
N ASN A 132 9.30 -21.78 -8.69
CA ASN A 132 10.56 -21.03 -8.72
C ASN A 132 10.44 -19.64 -8.07
N VAL A 133 9.96 -19.61 -6.83
CA VAL A 133 9.85 -18.33 -6.10
C VAL A 133 11.23 -17.92 -5.61
N ASP A 134 11.73 -16.79 -6.13
CA ASP A 134 12.99 -16.19 -5.69
C ASP A 134 12.93 -15.87 -4.19
N ALA A 135 13.86 -16.41 -3.43
CA ALA A 135 13.96 -16.22 -1.98
C ALA A 135 14.69 -14.90 -1.60
N GLY A 136 15.32 -14.23 -2.56
CA GLY A 136 15.93 -12.92 -2.35
C GLY A 136 14.88 -11.86 -2.09
N LEU A 137 15.21 -10.83 -1.32
CA LEU A 137 14.36 -9.68 -1.11
C LEU A 137 14.50 -8.69 -2.28
N ALA A 138 13.43 -7.95 -2.57
CA ALA A 138 13.46 -6.90 -3.58
C ALA A 138 14.37 -5.77 -3.12
N THR A 139 15.32 -5.40 -3.97
CA THR A 139 16.16 -4.22 -3.71
C THR A 139 15.39 -2.99 -4.18
N VAL A 140 14.94 -2.19 -3.25
CA VAL A 140 14.25 -0.94 -3.53
C VAL A 140 15.23 0.20 -3.37
N GLN A 141 15.57 0.89 -4.47
CA GLN A 141 16.17 2.21 -4.37
C GLN A 141 15.04 3.20 -4.06
N ALA A 142 14.62 3.22 -2.81
CA ALA A 142 13.75 4.26 -2.34
C ALA A 142 14.55 5.56 -2.46
N GLN A 143 14.25 6.38 -3.48
CA GLN A 143 14.50 7.81 -3.38
C GLN A 143 13.56 8.32 -2.30
N GLY A 144 13.92 7.97 -1.05
CA GLY A 144 13.18 8.44 0.10
C GLY A 144 13.21 9.95 0.08
N ILE A 145 12.06 10.57 0.20
CA ILE A 145 11.98 11.86 0.86
C ILE A 145 12.45 11.58 2.29
N GLN A 146 13.76 11.48 2.47
CA GLN A 146 14.38 11.57 3.78
C GLN A 146 14.27 13.05 4.13
N ALA A 147 13.17 13.41 4.79
CA ALA A 147 13.21 14.61 5.58
C ALA A 147 14.36 14.40 6.57
N SER A 148 15.49 15.06 6.33
CA SER A 148 16.55 15.11 7.36
C SER A 148 15.87 15.67 8.62
N ALA A 149 16.30 15.21 9.79
CA ALA A 149 15.76 15.71 11.07
C ALA A 149 15.81 17.24 11.20
N ASP A 150 16.62 17.89 10.35
CA ASP A 150 16.82 19.34 10.27
C ASP A 150 15.99 20.02 9.15
N SER A 151 15.12 19.30 8.43
CA SER A 151 14.32 19.95 7.39
C SER A 151 13.25 20.85 8.01
N ALA A 152 13.01 22.01 7.40
CA ALA A 152 11.96 22.95 7.81
C ALA A 152 10.56 22.29 7.85
N GLU A 153 10.34 21.23 7.08
CA GLU A 153 9.08 20.46 7.05
C GLU A 153 8.88 19.64 8.31
N VAL A 154 9.93 19.03 8.87
CA VAL A 154 9.86 18.31 10.16
C VAL A 154 9.55 19.29 11.30
N LEU A 155 10.15 20.47 11.27
CA LEU A 155 9.88 21.52 12.24
C LEU A 155 8.43 22.05 12.13
N SER A 156 7.89 22.13 10.93
CA SER A 156 6.49 22.51 10.68
C SER A 156 5.50 21.50 11.29
N LEU A 157 5.76 20.22 11.15
CA LEU A 157 4.91 19.16 11.71
C LEU A 157 4.95 19.12 13.24
N ILE A 158 6.10 19.41 13.84
CA ILE A 158 6.25 19.50 15.31
C ILE A 158 5.50 20.73 15.85
N HIS A 159 5.46 21.83 15.12
CA HIS A 159 4.73 23.04 15.52
C HIS A 159 3.20 22.87 15.50
N ILE A 160 2.66 22.00 14.67
CA ILE A 160 1.22 21.71 14.59
C ILE A 160 0.77 20.85 15.79
N SER A 161 1.66 20.12 16.42
CA SER A 161 1.36 19.24 17.56
C SER A 161 1.49 19.86 18.95
N GLU A 162 1.99 21.09 19.07
CA GLU A 162 1.99 21.79 20.36
C GLU A 162 0.60 22.39 20.65
N PRO A 163 -0.07 21.97 21.75
CA PRO A 163 -1.31 22.61 22.16
C PRO A 163 -1.03 24.05 22.54
N THR A 164 -1.65 24.98 21.83
CA THR A 164 -1.64 26.40 22.15
C THR A 164 -2.03 26.59 23.63
N ARG A 165 -1.09 26.88 24.49
CA ARG A 165 -1.39 27.28 25.85
C ARG A 165 -2.17 28.58 25.77
N LEU A 166 -3.47 28.51 25.92
CA LEU A 166 -4.32 29.68 26.18
C LEU A 166 -3.79 30.37 27.44
N ARG A 167 -3.15 31.51 27.26
CA ARG A 167 -2.89 32.42 28.39
C ARG A 167 -4.25 32.90 28.88
N ARG A 168 -4.60 32.50 30.10
CA ARG A 168 -5.68 33.18 30.82
C ARG A 168 -5.24 34.62 31.06
N ILE A 169 -6.03 35.55 30.60
CA ILE A 169 -6.09 36.93 31.04
C ILE A 169 -6.92 36.98 32.29
#